data_cb3859689c29c020be79fdc4b58f0329
#
_entry.id   cb3859689c29c020be79fdc4b58f0329
#
_cell.length_a   1.000
_cell.length_b   1.000
_cell.length_c   1.000
_cell.angle_alpha   90.00
_cell.angle_beta   90.00
_cell.angle_gamma   90.00
#
_symmetry.space_group_name_H-M   'P 1'
#
loop_
_entity.id
_entity.type
_entity.pdbx_description
1 polymer ?
#
loop_
_entity_poly.entity_id
_entity_poly.type
_entity_poly.pdbx_seq_one_letter_code
_entity_poly.pdbx_strand_id
1 'polypeptide(L)'
;MRRRYYQLVASLPALPNFRQARLLPLSRRRLEERLALLHEDDRVELLATERLVAWHRQPVGRTTEQIAAMYEETIGTIRTRELRDLVEFRMNMRTVMVALRLKRQGKAVPSERWGVGPYVRMIETRWAEPEFGLTAVFPWIGEARTLLDQGDAMGLESLLMEWSWRRLSRIAERHPFAFEQVFAYAYKWDILRRWLSYDAEQARERFEQLLLEVTRDHQDLFS
;
A
#
# COMPACT_ATOMS: atom_id res chain seq x y z
N MET A 1 -10.40 10.78 26.57
CA MET A 1 -10.31 9.33 26.93
C MET A 1 -10.33 8.54 25.64
N ARG A 2 -9.33 7.68 25.33
CA ARG A 2 -9.34 6.86 24.10
C ARG A 2 -10.46 5.83 24.17
N ARG A 3 -11.28 5.74 23.09
CA ARG A 3 -12.36 4.73 22.99
C ARG A 3 -11.77 3.34 22.86
N ARG A 4 -12.45 2.33 23.43
CA ARG A 4 -12.08 0.93 23.37
C ARG A 4 -13.13 0.12 22.61
N TYR A 5 -12.67 -0.71 21.69
CA TYR A 5 -13.50 -1.47 20.75
C TYR A 5 -13.39 -2.99 21.02
N TYR A 6 -13.61 -3.41 22.26
CA TYR A 6 -13.47 -4.82 22.69
C TYR A 6 -14.27 -5.79 21.80
N GLN A 7 -15.56 -5.54 21.63
CA GLN A 7 -16.44 -6.41 20.83
C GLN A 7 -16.04 -6.41 19.36
N LEU A 8 -15.75 -5.25 18.79
CA LEU A 8 -15.33 -5.13 17.39
C LEU A 8 -14.04 -5.92 17.17
N VAL A 9 -13.00 -5.67 17.95
CA VAL A 9 -11.71 -6.34 17.80
C VAL A 9 -11.81 -7.85 18.01
N ALA A 10 -12.57 -8.30 19.02
CA ALA A 10 -12.80 -9.73 19.26
C ALA A 10 -13.57 -10.42 18.13
N SER A 11 -14.37 -9.68 17.35
CA SER A 11 -15.08 -10.21 16.19
C SER A 11 -14.25 -10.34 14.91
N LEU A 12 -13.06 -9.73 14.89
CA LEU A 12 -12.18 -9.75 13.73
C LEU A 12 -11.33 -11.03 13.73
N PRO A 13 -11.41 -11.88 12.68
CA PRO A 13 -10.55 -13.07 12.60
C PRO A 13 -9.09 -12.68 12.43
N ALA A 14 -8.16 -13.52 12.90
CA ALA A 14 -6.74 -13.29 12.71
C ALA A 14 -6.39 -13.21 11.22
N LEU A 15 -5.55 -12.24 10.85
CA LEU A 15 -5.00 -12.16 9.49
C LEU A 15 -3.68 -12.93 9.42
N PRO A 16 -3.56 -13.91 8.51
CA PRO A 16 -2.28 -14.54 8.23
C PRO A 16 -1.31 -13.53 7.61
N ASN A 17 0.00 -13.84 7.62
CA ASN A 17 0.94 -13.05 6.83
C ASN A 17 0.48 -13.06 5.35
N PHE A 18 0.51 -11.89 4.69
CA PHE A 18 -0.07 -11.77 3.34
C PHE A 18 0.62 -12.69 2.32
N ARG A 19 1.93 -12.96 2.45
CA ARG A 19 2.67 -13.87 1.56
C ARG A 19 2.29 -15.35 1.73
N GLN A 20 1.73 -15.73 2.87
CA GLN A 20 1.33 -17.11 3.18
C GLN A 20 -0.16 -17.34 2.99
N ALA A 21 -0.92 -16.28 2.81
CA ALA A 21 -2.36 -16.34 2.70
C ALA A 21 -2.79 -16.99 1.36
N ARG A 22 -3.81 -17.82 1.43
CA ARG A 22 -4.45 -18.44 0.27
C ARG A 22 -5.86 -17.91 0.01
N LEU A 23 -6.47 -17.31 1.03
CA LEU A 23 -7.82 -16.76 0.95
C LEU A 23 -8.01 -15.64 2.00
N LEU A 24 -9.00 -14.80 1.76
CA LEU A 24 -9.41 -13.77 2.72
C LEU A 24 -10.20 -14.42 3.86
N PRO A 25 -9.79 -14.22 5.13
CA PRO A 25 -10.53 -14.76 6.27
C PRO A 25 -11.88 -14.06 6.50
N LEU A 26 -12.10 -12.92 5.85
CA LEU A 26 -13.30 -12.10 5.97
C LEU A 26 -13.61 -11.44 4.63
N SER A 27 -14.86 -11.54 4.14
CA SER A 27 -15.26 -10.82 2.94
C SER A 27 -15.33 -9.30 3.17
N ARG A 28 -15.24 -8.51 2.10
CA ARG A 28 -15.33 -7.05 2.17
C ARG A 28 -16.61 -6.59 2.88
N ARG A 29 -17.76 -7.14 2.50
CA ARG A 29 -19.05 -6.80 3.11
C ARG A 29 -19.05 -7.05 4.62
N ARG A 30 -18.54 -8.20 5.07
CA ARG A 30 -18.44 -8.53 6.48
C ARG A 30 -17.46 -7.64 7.24
N LEU A 31 -16.39 -7.17 6.60
CA LEU A 31 -15.49 -6.19 7.19
C LEU A 31 -16.20 -4.84 7.36
N GLU A 32 -16.89 -4.36 6.34
CA GLU A 32 -17.66 -3.11 6.37
C GLU A 32 -18.76 -3.13 7.45
N GLU A 33 -19.48 -4.25 7.60
CA GLU A 33 -20.47 -4.47 8.67
C GLU A 33 -19.84 -4.33 10.07
N ARG A 34 -18.60 -4.79 10.26
CA ARG A 34 -17.88 -4.63 11.54
C ARG A 34 -17.35 -3.22 11.73
N LEU A 35 -16.80 -2.61 10.69
CA LEU A 35 -16.32 -1.23 10.75
C LEU A 35 -17.45 -0.23 10.99
N ALA A 36 -18.70 -0.58 10.66
CA ALA A 36 -19.88 0.22 11.01
C ALA A 36 -20.12 0.34 12.52
N LEU A 37 -19.50 -0.53 13.35
CA LEU A 37 -19.51 -0.43 14.81
C LEU A 37 -18.54 0.62 15.36
N LEU A 38 -17.71 1.23 14.51
CA LEU A 38 -16.90 2.37 14.91
C LEU A 38 -17.76 3.57 15.26
N HIS A 39 -17.32 4.35 16.22
CA HIS A 39 -17.90 5.67 16.46
C HIS A 39 -17.74 6.55 15.24
N GLU A 40 -18.68 7.46 15.02
CA GLU A 40 -18.72 8.29 13.81
C GLU A 40 -17.42 9.03 13.52
N ASP A 41 -16.81 9.66 14.54
CA ASP A 41 -15.55 10.38 14.39
C ASP A 41 -14.41 9.47 13.85
N ASP A 42 -14.28 8.27 14.43
CA ASP A 42 -13.23 7.31 14.05
C ASP A 42 -13.50 6.71 12.67
N ARG A 43 -14.78 6.54 12.34
CA ARG A 43 -15.20 6.09 11.00
C ARG A 43 -14.92 7.13 9.93
N VAL A 44 -15.17 8.40 10.22
CA VAL A 44 -14.87 9.52 9.31
C VAL A 44 -13.35 9.60 9.05
N GLU A 45 -12.51 9.51 10.09
CA GLU A 45 -11.05 9.48 9.92
C GLU A 45 -10.59 8.30 9.06
N LEU A 46 -11.13 7.10 9.29
CA LEU A 46 -10.79 5.90 8.50
C LEU A 46 -11.15 6.08 7.03
N LEU A 47 -12.36 6.55 6.73
CA LEU A 47 -12.83 6.76 5.35
C LEU A 47 -12.06 7.88 4.63
N ALA A 48 -11.74 8.97 5.32
CA ALA A 48 -10.95 10.07 4.75
C ALA A 48 -9.56 9.60 4.30
N THR A 49 -8.93 8.70 5.06
CA THR A 49 -7.59 8.21 4.77
C THR A 49 -7.54 7.08 3.74
N GLU A 50 -8.65 6.39 3.50
CA GLU A 50 -8.71 5.23 2.60
C GLU A 50 -8.20 5.55 1.19
N ARG A 51 -8.51 6.76 0.68
CA ARG A 51 -8.09 7.20 -0.67
C ARG A 51 -6.57 7.37 -0.82
N LEU A 52 -5.85 7.60 0.28
CA LEU A 52 -4.41 7.80 0.30
C LEU A 52 -3.63 6.54 0.70
N VAL A 53 -4.20 5.73 1.60
CA VAL A 53 -3.49 4.60 2.22
C VAL A 53 -3.83 3.26 1.56
N ALA A 54 -5.09 3.04 1.15
CA ALA A 54 -5.53 1.76 0.64
C ALA A 54 -4.88 1.40 -0.71
N TRP A 55 -4.37 0.18 -0.81
CA TRP A 55 -3.69 -0.33 -2.00
C TRP A 55 -4.64 -0.51 -3.19
N HIS A 56 -5.87 -0.94 -2.93
CA HIS A 56 -6.87 -1.19 -3.97
C HIS A 56 -7.48 0.09 -4.57
N ARG A 57 -7.32 1.23 -3.90
CA ARG A 57 -7.89 2.51 -4.34
C ARG A 57 -6.84 3.48 -4.91
N GLN A 58 -5.72 2.96 -5.39
CA GLN A 58 -4.74 3.79 -6.10
C GLN A 58 -5.10 3.84 -7.59
N PRO A 59 -5.97 4.76 -8.05
CA PRO A 59 -6.33 4.83 -9.45
C PRO A 59 -5.12 5.21 -10.29
N VAL A 60 -4.97 4.51 -11.39
CA VAL A 60 -4.03 4.85 -12.45
C VAL A 60 -4.43 6.22 -13.02
N GLY A 61 -3.49 7.16 -13.09
CA GLY A 61 -3.72 8.46 -13.73
C GLY A 61 -3.95 9.67 -12.81
N ARG A 62 -3.88 9.53 -11.47
CA ARG A 62 -3.88 10.71 -10.61
C ARG A 62 -2.60 11.52 -10.78
N THR A 63 -2.75 12.83 -10.98
CA THR A 63 -1.59 13.74 -10.99
C THR A 63 -1.04 13.96 -9.58
N THR A 64 0.19 14.46 -9.51
CA THR A 64 0.82 14.78 -8.21
C THR A 64 0.06 15.89 -7.49
N GLU A 65 -0.46 16.87 -8.23
CA GLU A 65 -1.26 17.98 -7.69
C GLU A 65 -2.54 17.47 -7.03
N GLN A 66 -3.26 16.54 -7.68
CA GLN A 66 -4.46 15.92 -7.12
C GLN A 66 -4.17 15.16 -5.83
N ILE A 67 -3.05 14.45 -5.78
CA ILE A 67 -2.64 13.72 -4.57
C ILE A 67 -2.21 14.67 -3.47
N ALA A 68 -1.52 15.73 -3.80
CA ALA A 68 -1.11 16.74 -2.84
C ALA A 68 -2.32 17.46 -2.23
N ALA A 69 -3.28 17.86 -3.04
CA ALA A 69 -4.52 18.46 -2.56
C ALA A 69 -5.30 17.51 -1.63
N MET A 70 -5.43 16.24 -2.02
CA MET A 70 -6.06 15.22 -1.17
C MET A 70 -5.30 15.00 0.15
N TYR A 71 -3.98 15.02 0.12
CA TYR A 71 -3.16 14.87 1.31
C TYR A 71 -3.36 16.05 2.27
N GLU A 72 -3.31 17.28 1.76
CA GLU A 72 -3.50 18.51 2.55
C GLU A 72 -4.90 18.55 3.20
N GLU A 73 -5.94 18.20 2.43
CA GLU A 73 -7.31 18.08 2.94
C GLU A 73 -7.41 17.01 4.03
N THR A 74 -6.88 15.82 3.75
CA THR A 74 -7.00 14.67 4.65
C THR A 74 -6.23 14.88 5.95
N ILE A 75 -4.99 15.40 5.89
CA ILE A 75 -4.15 15.63 7.08
C ILE A 75 -4.82 16.59 8.07
N GLY A 76 -5.55 17.57 7.57
CA GLY A 76 -6.31 18.53 8.40
C GLY A 76 -7.47 17.90 9.17
N THR A 77 -8.01 16.79 8.70
CA THR A 77 -9.15 16.10 9.31
C THR A 77 -8.77 15.01 10.31
N ILE A 78 -7.53 14.49 10.24
CA ILE A 78 -7.06 13.39 11.08
C ILE A 78 -6.67 13.91 12.46
N ARG A 79 -7.31 13.39 13.51
CA ARG A 79 -7.00 13.66 14.93
C ARG A 79 -6.07 12.59 15.52
N THR A 80 -6.21 11.36 15.06
CA THR A 80 -5.43 10.21 15.53
C THR A 80 -4.00 10.29 14.99
N ARG A 81 -3.03 10.46 15.89
CA ARG A 81 -1.61 10.63 15.55
C ARG A 81 -1.09 9.47 14.71
N GLU A 82 -1.32 8.25 15.15
CA GLU A 82 -0.84 7.03 14.47
C GLU A 82 -1.39 6.88 13.05
N LEU A 83 -2.62 7.36 12.82
CA LEU A 83 -3.23 7.37 11.49
C LEU A 83 -2.61 8.45 10.61
N ARG A 84 -2.34 9.64 11.17
CA ARG A 84 -1.60 10.70 10.49
C ARG A 84 -0.20 10.24 10.09
N ASP A 85 0.55 9.64 11.03
CA ASP A 85 1.88 9.10 10.79
C ASP A 85 1.87 7.98 9.72
N LEU A 86 0.78 7.22 9.61
CA LEU A 86 0.60 6.20 8.57
C LEU A 86 0.38 6.84 7.19
N VAL A 87 -0.45 7.86 7.11
CA VAL A 87 -0.69 8.62 5.86
C VAL A 87 0.61 9.26 5.38
N GLU A 88 1.34 9.93 6.27
CA GLU A 88 2.65 10.52 5.95
C GLU A 88 3.65 9.48 5.46
N PHE A 89 3.72 8.34 6.13
CA PHE A 89 4.57 7.22 5.69
C PHE A 89 4.23 6.76 4.26
N ARG A 90 2.96 6.61 3.94
CA ARG A 90 2.50 6.21 2.59
C ARG A 90 2.84 7.27 1.53
N MET A 91 2.66 8.54 1.87
CA MET A 91 2.99 9.64 0.95
C MET A 91 4.50 9.76 0.72
N ASN A 92 5.30 9.62 1.78
CA ASN A 92 6.75 9.60 1.67
C ASN A 92 7.24 8.41 0.82
N MET A 93 6.68 7.21 1.03
CA MET A 93 6.96 6.02 0.22
C MET A 93 6.65 6.29 -1.27
N ARG A 94 5.48 6.89 -1.56
CA ARG A 94 5.11 7.28 -2.92
C ARG A 94 6.11 8.25 -3.53
N THR A 95 6.48 9.31 -2.80
CA THR A 95 7.43 10.34 -3.26
C THR A 95 8.80 9.73 -3.59
N VAL A 96 9.33 8.89 -2.72
CA VAL A 96 10.58 8.17 -2.97
C VAL A 96 10.48 7.28 -4.22
N MET A 97 9.37 6.57 -4.39
CA MET A 97 9.16 5.72 -5.58
C MET A 97 9.05 6.52 -6.88
N VAL A 98 8.42 7.70 -6.84
CA VAL A 98 8.40 8.60 -8.00
C VAL A 98 9.81 9.06 -8.36
N ALA A 99 10.60 9.48 -7.37
CA ALA A 99 11.99 9.90 -7.57
C ALA A 99 12.85 8.79 -8.18
N LEU A 100 12.79 7.57 -7.63
CA LEU A 100 13.52 6.42 -8.16
C LEU A 100 13.15 6.10 -9.62
N ARG A 101 11.86 6.15 -9.97
CA ARG A 101 11.38 5.92 -11.34
C ARG A 101 11.88 6.98 -12.31
N LEU A 102 11.81 8.26 -11.93
CA LEU A 102 12.30 9.37 -12.74
C LEU A 102 13.82 9.26 -12.97
N LYS A 103 14.56 8.93 -11.91
CA LYS A 103 16.01 8.73 -11.99
C LYS A 103 16.39 7.56 -12.89
N ARG A 104 15.69 6.42 -12.77
CA ARG A 104 15.86 5.27 -13.69
C ARG A 104 15.62 5.65 -15.15
N GLN A 105 14.68 6.55 -15.42
CA GLN A 105 14.40 7.06 -16.77
C GLN A 105 15.44 8.08 -17.25
N GLY A 106 16.49 8.36 -16.50
CA GLY A 106 17.51 9.37 -16.83
C GLY A 106 16.99 10.81 -16.75
N LYS A 107 15.84 11.05 -16.12
CA LYS A 107 15.25 12.38 -16.01
C LYS A 107 15.97 13.21 -14.95
N ALA A 108 16.09 14.51 -15.20
CA ALA A 108 16.52 15.48 -14.21
C ALA A 108 15.43 15.69 -13.15
N VAL A 109 15.78 16.44 -12.11
CA VAL A 109 14.80 16.90 -11.10
C VAL A 109 13.68 17.65 -11.82
N PRO A 110 12.40 17.27 -11.63
CA PRO A 110 11.31 18.00 -12.23
C PRO A 110 11.22 19.44 -11.70
N SER A 111 10.90 20.39 -12.57
CA SER A 111 10.64 21.79 -12.21
C SER A 111 9.25 22.01 -11.60
N GLU A 112 8.32 21.09 -11.90
CA GLU A 112 6.96 21.12 -11.39
C GLU A 112 6.84 20.31 -10.09
N ARG A 113 5.70 20.44 -9.41
CA ARG A 113 5.41 19.65 -8.19
C ARG A 113 5.31 18.16 -8.54
N TRP A 114 6.28 17.38 -8.09
CA TRP A 114 6.41 15.94 -8.42
C TRP A 114 6.27 15.02 -7.20
N GLY A 115 6.31 15.56 -5.99
CA GLY A 115 6.26 14.80 -4.75
C GLY A 115 5.48 15.49 -3.64
N VAL A 116 5.25 14.77 -2.55
CA VAL A 116 4.53 15.22 -1.36
C VAL A 116 5.33 14.84 -0.12
N GLY A 117 5.31 15.70 0.89
CA GLY A 117 5.94 15.46 2.18
C GLY A 117 7.32 16.10 2.36
N PRO A 118 7.94 15.91 3.53
CA PRO A 118 9.13 16.68 3.95
C PRO A 118 10.41 16.28 3.20
N TYR A 119 10.44 15.14 2.52
CA TYR A 119 11.66 14.62 1.88
C TYR A 119 11.88 15.13 0.45
N VAL A 120 10.90 15.82 -0.15
CA VAL A 120 11.01 16.35 -1.53
C VAL A 120 12.28 17.17 -1.69
N ARG A 121 12.48 18.19 -0.85
CA ARG A 121 13.65 19.08 -0.92
C ARG A 121 14.99 18.33 -0.71
N MET A 122 15.02 17.33 0.18
CA MET A 122 16.22 16.52 0.39
C MET A 122 16.55 15.69 -0.87
N ILE A 123 15.53 15.11 -1.49
CA ILE A 123 15.67 14.33 -2.72
C ILE A 123 16.20 15.23 -3.85
N GLU A 124 15.65 16.43 -4.00
CA GLU A 124 16.08 17.41 -5.01
C GLU A 124 17.54 17.80 -4.84
N THR A 125 17.96 18.13 -3.63
CA THR A 125 19.34 18.55 -3.34
C THR A 125 20.35 17.41 -3.50
N ARG A 126 19.93 16.17 -3.31
CA ARG A 126 20.77 14.97 -3.40
C ARG A 126 20.44 14.07 -4.58
N TRP A 127 19.90 14.66 -5.64
CA TRP A 127 19.47 13.90 -6.83
C TRP A 127 20.57 13.05 -7.45
N ALA A 128 21.83 13.49 -7.38
CA ALA A 128 22.98 12.74 -7.89
C ALA A 128 23.24 11.44 -7.11
N GLU A 129 22.93 11.40 -5.82
CA GLU A 129 23.14 10.23 -4.96
C GLU A 129 22.17 9.09 -5.33
N PRO A 130 22.60 7.81 -5.32
CA PRO A 130 21.73 6.68 -5.71
C PRO A 130 20.42 6.58 -4.96
N GLU A 131 20.45 6.76 -3.64
CA GLU A 131 19.29 6.69 -2.72
C GLU A 131 18.99 8.06 -2.07
N PHE A 132 19.40 9.17 -2.68
CA PHE A 132 19.16 10.54 -2.22
C PHE A 132 19.58 10.81 -0.75
N GLY A 133 20.53 10.02 -0.22
CA GLY A 133 20.93 10.08 1.18
C GLY A 133 19.85 9.64 2.17
N LEU A 134 18.84 8.90 1.72
CA LEU A 134 17.67 8.51 2.53
C LEU A 134 17.73 7.10 3.11
N THR A 135 18.84 6.36 2.96
CA THR A 135 18.98 4.97 3.40
C THR A 135 18.71 4.78 4.90
N ALA A 136 19.14 5.73 5.74
CA ALA A 136 18.90 5.67 7.19
C ALA A 136 17.42 5.87 7.54
N VAL A 137 16.67 6.62 6.73
CA VAL A 137 15.24 6.91 6.95
C VAL A 137 14.35 5.85 6.32
N PHE A 138 14.72 5.40 5.13
CA PHE A 138 14.02 4.39 4.35
C PHE A 138 14.96 3.21 4.04
N PRO A 139 15.16 2.26 4.99
CA PRO A 139 16.10 1.14 4.79
C PRO A 139 15.79 0.26 3.58
N TRP A 140 14.56 0.33 3.08
CA TRP A 140 14.09 -0.41 1.90
C TRP A 140 14.48 0.22 0.55
N ILE A 141 15.03 1.45 0.54
CA ILE A 141 15.21 2.23 -0.70
C ILE A 141 16.22 1.58 -1.66
N GLY A 142 17.31 1.00 -1.14
CA GLY A 142 18.31 0.32 -1.95
C GLY A 142 17.75 -0.94 -2.63
N GLU A 143 16.99 -1.75 -1.87
CA GLU A 143 16.31 -2.93 -2.41
C GLU A 143 15.25 -2.53 -3.45
N ALA A 144 14.45 -1.49 -3.16
CA ALA A 144 13.46 -0.97 -4.10
C ALA A 144 14.10 -0.49 -5.41
N ARG A 145 15.26 0.17 -5.36
CA ARG A 145 16.02 0.57 -6.54
C ARG A 145 16.46 -0.65 -7.34
N THR A 146 17.04 -1.65 -6.69
CA THR A 146 17.50 -2.88 -7.34
C THR A 146 16.35 -3.60 -8.06
N LEU A 147 15.21 -3.79 -7.39
CA LEU A 147 14.03 -4.42 -7.98
C LEU A 147 13.47 -3.59 -9.15
N LEU A 148 13.49 -2.27 -9.01
CA LEU A 148 13.07 -1.36 -10.08
C LEU A 148 13.99 -1.48 -11.30
N ASP A 149 15.32 -1.56 -11.12
CA ASP A 149 16.31 -1.69 -12.18
C ASP A 149 16.19 -3.03 -12.92
N GLN A 150 15.88 -4.09 -12.18
CA GLN A 150 15.60 -5.42 -12.72
C GLN A 150 14.25 -5.52 -13.45
N GLY A 151 13.36 -4.55 -13.28
CA GLY A 151 11.99 -4.60 -13.81
C GLY A 151 11.08 -5.54 -13.03
N ASP A 152 11.48 -5.97 -11.83
CA ASP A 152 10.68 -6.85 -10.96
C ASP A 152 9.58 -6.04 -10.24
N ALA A 153 8.47 -5.84 -10.93
CA ALA A 153 7.32 -5.12 -10.41
C ALA A 153 6.66 -5.82 -9.21
N MET A 154 6.60 -7.17 -9.25
CA MET A 154 6.00 -7.96 -8.16
C MET A 154 6.87 -7.96 -6.91
N GLY A 155 8.19 -8.14 -7.05
CA GLY A 155 9.12 -8.02 -5.95
C GLY A 155 9.07 -6.64 -5.30
N LEU A 156 9.02 -5.58 -6.11
CA LEU A 156 8.90 -4.21 -5.64
C LEU A 156 7.60 -3.97 -4.85
N GLU A 157 6.46 -4.41 -5.37
CA GLU A 157 5.19 -4.23 -4.66
C GLU A 157 5.14 -5.06 -3.38
N SER A 158 5.66 -6.29 -3.40
CA SER A 158 5.81 -7.14 -2.23
C SER A 158 6.68 -6.48 -1.14
N LEU A 159 7.79 -5.84 -1.52
CA LEU A 159 8.65 -5.09 -0.60
C LEU A 159 7.90 -3.95 0.07
N LEU A 160 7.18 -3.13 -0.71
CA LEU A 160 6.43 -1.99 -0.18
C LEU A 160 5.26 -2.44 0.72
N MET A 161 4.58 -3.53 0.35
CA MET A 161 3.55 -4.16 1.19
C MET A 161 4.13 -4.67 2.52
N GLU A 162 5.29 -5.31 2.50
CA GLU A 162 5.95 -5.82 3.70
C GLU A 162 6.28 -4.70 4.69
N TRP A 163 6.84 -3.58 4.23
CA TRP A 163 7.14 -2.43 5.08
C TRP A 163 5.86 -1.79 5.66
N SER A 164 4.80 -1.73 4.86
CA SER A 164 3.48 -1.26 5.32
C SER A 164 2.87 -2.22 6.34
N TRP A 165 2.95 -3.54 6.09
CA TRP A 165 2.46 -4.57 7.01
C TRP A 165 3.15 -4.53 8.36
N ARG A 166 4.49 -4.45 8.38
CA ARG A 166 5.28 -4.33 9.62
C ARG A 166 4.92 -3.09 10.42
N ARG A 167 4.71 -1.95 9.74
CA ARG A 167 4.28 -0.71 10.40
C ARG A 167 2.89 -0.86 11.04
N LEU A 168 1.94 -1.40 10.31
CA LEU A 168 0.58 -1.65 10.79
C LEU A 168 0.54 -2.65 11.94
N SER A 169 1.35 -3.70 11.90
CA SER A 169 1.47 -4.67 13.00
C SER A 169 1.96 -4.00 14.28
N ARG A 170 3.01 -3.17 14.20
CA ARG A 170 3.51 -2.41 15.36
C ARG A 170 2.48 -1.44 15.93
N ILE A 171 1.64 -0.82 15.09
CA ILE A 171 0.55 0.06 15.54
C ILE A 171 -0.48 -0.78 16.31
N ALA A 172 -0.92 -1.91 15.75
CA ALA A 172 -1.91 -2.79 16.38
C ALA A 172 -1.44 -3.32 17.76
N GLU A 173 -0.18 -3.74 17.86
CA GLU A 173 0.45 -4.25 19.09
C GLU A 173 0.54 -3.19 20.19
N ARG A 174 0.81 -1.93 19.84
CA ARG A 174 0.92 -0.83 20.80
C ARG A 174 -0.41 -0.32 21.33
N HIS A 175 -1.49 -0.58 20.60
CA HIS A 175 -2.80 -0.01 20.88
C HIS A 175 -3.92 -1.08 20.93
N PRO A 176 -3.83 -2.08 21.83
CA PRO A 176 -4.82 -3.15 21.91
C PRO A 176 -6.21 -2.60 22.21
N PHE A 177 -7.19 -3.11 21.47
CA PHE A 177 -8.62 -2.75 21.54
C PHE A 177 -8.94 -1.27 21.28
N ALA A 178 -8.00 -0.48 20.76
CA ALA A 178 -8.24 0.91 20.39
C ALA A 178 -8.55 1.05 18.88
N PHE A 179 -8.93 2.24 18.46
CA PHE A 179 -9.18 2.55 17.04
C PHE A 179 -7.97 2.22 16.16
N GLU A 180 -6.77 2.45 16.70
CA GLU A 180 -5.51 2.17 16.03
C GLU A 180 -5.37 0.69 15.63
N GLN A 181 -5.81 -0.24 16.46
CA GLN A 181 -5.83 -1.66 16.11
C GLN A 181 -6.86 -1.95 15.03
N VAL A 182 -7.99 -1.28 15.03
CA VAL A 182 -9.07 -1.48 14.04
C VAL A 182 -8.62 -0.99 12.67
N PHE A 183 -8.08 0.22 12.56
CA PHE A 183 -7.62 0.71 11.25
C PHE A 183 -6.40 -0.07 10.75
N ALA A 184 -5.50 -0.48 11.64
CA ALA A 184 -4.38 -1.33 11.27
C ALA A 184 -4.86 -2.68 10.70
N TYR A 185 -5.90 -3.27 11.28
CA TYR A 185 -6.54 -4.46 10.74
C TYR A 185 -7.12 -4.21 9.35
N ALA A 186 -7.90 -3.14 9.18
CA ALA A 186 -8.55 -2.80 7.91
C ALA A 186 -7.52 -2.62 6.77
N TYR A 187 -6.42 -1.94 7.03
CA TYR A 187 -5.36 -1.75 6.02
C TYR A 187 -4.50 -2.99 5.79
N LYS A 188 -4.28 -3.83 6.80
CA LYS A 188 -3.66 -5.15 6.59
C LYS A 188 -4.55 -6.08 5.77
N TRP A 189 -5.86 -6.06 6.01
CA TRP A 189 -6.83 -6.78 5.20
C TRP A 189 -6.81 -6.31 3.74
N ASP A 190 -6.66 -5.01 3.50
CA ASP A 190 -6.55 -4.46 2.15
C ASP A 190 -5.28 -4.90 1.43
N ILE A 191 -4.13 -4.91 2.11
CA ILE A 191 -2.87 -5.47 1.59
C ILE A 191 -3.07 -6.94 1.22
N LEU A 192 -3.66 -7.72 2.11
CA LEU A 192 -3.95 -9.14 1.88
C LEU A 192 -4.83 -9.37 0.64
N ARG A 193 -5.89 -8.57 0.52
CA ARG A 193 -6.79 -8.63 -0.64
C ARG A 193 -6.06 -8.31 -1.95
N ARG A 194 -5.23 -7.28 -1.93
CA ARG A 194 -4.45 -6.87 -3.10
C ARG A 194 -3.44 -7.95 -3.50
N TRP A 195 -2.76 -8.54 -2.52
CA TRP A 195 -1.82 -9.65 -2.77
C TRP A 195 -2.51 -10.85 -3.41
N LEU A 196 -3.64 -11.28 -2.86
CA LEU A 196 -4.40 -12.41 -3.40
C LEU A 196 -4.98 -12.14 -4.80
N SER A 197 -5.19 -10.88 -5.18
CA SER A 197 -5.62 -10.56 -6.55
C SER A 197 -4.51 -10.82 -7.57
N TYR A 198 -3.25 -10.67 -7.22
CA TYR A 198 -2.12 -11.00 -8.10
C TYR A 198 -1.98 -12.50 -8.32
N ASP A 199 -2.11 -13.30 -7.26
CA ASP A 199 -2.08 -14.76 -7.40
C ASP A 199 -3.18 -15.26 -8.35
N ALA A 200 -4.38 -14.67 -8.25
CA ALA A 200 -5.50 -15.01 -9.12
C ALA A 200 -5.28 -14.58 -10.59
N GLU A 201 -4.70 -13.38 -10.80
CA GLU A 201 -4.35 -12.90 -12.14
C GLU A 201 -3.29 -13.77 -12.79
N GLN A 202 -2.21 -14.12 -12.06
CA GLN A 202 -1.16 -15.00 -12.56
C GLN A 202 -1.66 -16.42 -12.84
N ALA A 203 -2.54 -16.95 -11.99
CA ALA A 203 -3.14 -18.25 -12.20
C ALA A 203 -4.01 -18.27 -13.46
N ARG A 204 -4.76 -17.20 -13.72
CA ARG A 204 -5.57 -17.04 -14.92
C ARG A 204 -4.72 -16.95 -16.18
N GLU A 205 -3.66 -16.15 -16.17
CA GLU A 205 -2.73 -16.03 -17.29
C GLU A 205 -2.07 -17.36 -17.63
N ARG A 206 -1.61 -18.10 -16.62
CA ARG A 206 -1.05 -19.45 -16.82
C ARG A 206 -2.06 -20.44 -17.40
N PHE A 207 -3.30 -20.38 -16.93
CA PHE A 207 -4.37 -21.23 -17.46
C PHE A 207 -4.69 -20.90 -18.92
N GLU A 208 -4.77 -19.62 -19.28
CA GLU A 208 -4.98 -19.18 -20.66
C GLU A 208 -3.82 -19.61 -21.57
N GLN A 209 -2.57 -19.54 -21.10
CA GLN A 209 -1.40 -20.03 -21.84
C GLN A 209 -1.47 -21.54 -22.08
N LEU A 210 -1.79 -22.33 -21.04
CA LEU A 210 -1.95 -23.79 -21.17
C LEU A 210 -3.06 -24.17 -22.16
N LEU A 211 -4.18 -23.43 -22.16
CA LEU A 211 -5.25 -23.66 -23.13
C LEU A 211 -4.77 -23.39 -24.57
N LEU A 212 -3.98 -22.33 -24.78
CA LEU A 212 -3.41 -22.01 -26.09
C LEU A 212 -2.41 -23.08 -26.55
N GLU A 213 -1.58 -23.60 -25.65
CA GLU A 213 -0.64 -24.69 -25.95
C GLU A 213 -1.40 -25.97 -26.35
N VAL A 214 -2.38 -26.42 -25.56
CA VAL A 214 -3.21 -27.60 -25.86
C VAL A 214 -3.96 -27.42 -27.18
N THR A 215 -4.46 -26.24 -27.49
CA THR A 215 -5.17 -25.97 -28.74
C THR A 215 -4.23 -26.01 -29.95
N ARG A 216 -2.99 -25.55 -29.80
CA ARG A 216 -1.96 -25.59 -30.86
C ARG A 216 -1.53 -27.04 -31.13
N ASP A 217 -1.24 -27.82 -30.07
CA ASP A 217 -0.85 -29.24 -30.20
C ASP A 217 -1.94 -30.07 -30.86
N HIS A 218 -3.22 -29.76 -30.66
CA HIS A 218 -4.34 -30.41 -31.34
C HIS A 218 -4.42 -30.03 -32.83
N GLN A 219 -4.08 -28.84 -33.23
CA GLN A 219 -4.06 -28.43 -34.65
C GLN A 219 -2.93 -29.09 -35.41
N ASP A 220 -1.77 -29.28 -34.78
CA ASP A 220 -0.61 -29.95 -35.39
C ASP A 220 -0.79 -31.46 -35.56
N LEU A 221 -1.73 -32.10 -34.81
CA LEU A 221 -2.06 -33.49 -34.95
C LEU A 221 -3.03 -33.82 -36.12
N PHE A 222 -3.66 -32.81 -36.69
CA PHE A 222 -4.61 -32.93 -37.80
C PHE A 222 -4.13 -32.28 -39.11
N SER A 223 -2.86 -31.84 -39.16
CA SER A 223 -2.17 -31.32 -40.34
C SER A 223 -1.18 -32.35 -40.88
#